data_ccc761414ed7301f2d2dc27f0342ff84
#
_entry.id   ccc761414ed7301f2d2dc27f0342ff84
#
_cell.length_a   1.000
_cell.length_b   1.000
_cell.length_c   1.000
_cell.angle_alpha   90.00
_cell.angle_beta   90.00
_cell.angle_gamma   90.00
#
_symmetry.space_group_name_H-M   'P 1'
#
loop_
_entity.id
_entity.type
_entity.pdbx_description
1 polymer ?
#
loop_
_entity_poly.entity_id
_entity_poly.type
_entity_poly.pdbx_seq_one_letter_code
_entity_poly.pdbx_strand_id
1 'polypeptide(L)'
;MIKSLYKSIVSEKHRISIRQDLNKLVSPLYFGNRFYCNCCGKSFRTFLPKGNIKRENAVCPYCGSLERTRLLHLYLQNETEVFGRSLKVLHFAPEPCLYNKLYKLPGEYVDADINPAFANHVIDITAIPYPDSYFDLVICSHVLGHVPNEARAIQELKRVLKSNGTALILTLINPELTYTFEDESITTAAERLQKYGEPDLCRLHGADFGARLAKQGFNVAQIDYRLALPQEVVKRNSLGDGRRELIFKCIK
;
A
#
# COMPACT_ATOMS: atom_id res chain seq x y z
N MET A 1 11.45 1.63 -29.29
CA MET A 1 11.25 2.96 -29.86
C MET A 1 9.89 3.57 -29.49
N ILE A 2 8.74 3.01 -29.88
CA ILE A 2 7.39 3.57 -29.57
C ILE A 2 7.13 3.75 -28.08
N LYS A 3 7.48 2.77 -27.22
CA LYS A 3 7.30 2.87 -25.76
C LYS A 3 8.16 3.98 -25.11
N SER A 4 9.35 4.24 -25.64
CA SER A 4 10.23 5.30 -25.15
C SER A 4 9.68 6.67 -25.53
N LEU A 5 9.23 6.84 -26.77
CA LEU A 5 8.62 8.08 -27.28
C LEU A 5 7.32 8.41 -26.53
N TYR A 6 6.46 7.41 -26.27
CA TYR A 6 5.26 7.60 -25.47
C TYR A 6 5.57 8.08 -24.05
N LYS A 7 6.62 7.53 -23.42
CA LYS A 7 7.04 7.93 -22.06
C LYS A 7 7.61 9.36 -22.01
N SER A 8 8.20 9.86 -23.09
CA SER A 8 8.75 11.23 -23.15
C SER A 8 7.68 12.29 -23.43
N ILE A 9 6.59 11.94 -24.11
CA ILE A 9 5.54 12.90 -24.53
C ILE A 9 4.41 12.98 -23.49
N VAL A 10 4.02 11.85 -22.88
CA VAL A 10 2.89 11.79 -21.94
C VAL A 10 3.39 11.75 -20.51
N SER A 11 2.99 12.73 -19.68
CA SER A 11 3.37 12.76 -18.27
C SER A 11 2.93 11.49 -17.54
N GLU A 12 3.65 11.12 -16.48
CA GLU A 12 3.37 9.92 -15.72
C GLU A 12 1.94 9.93 -15.15
N LYS A 13 1.49 11.05 -14.62
CA LYS A 13 0.11 11.24 -14.13
C LYS A 13 -0.93 10.94 -15.22
N HIS A 14 -0.74 11.44 -16.42
CA HIS A 14 -1.64 11.15 -17.55
C HIS A 14 -1.60 9.68 -18.00
N ARG A 15 -0.42 9.05 -17.98
CA ARG A 15 -0.29 7.62 -18.29
C ARG A 15 -1.05 6.75 -17.30
N ILE A 16 -1.02 7.12 -16.02
CA ILE A 16 -1.79 6.43 -14.97
C ILE A 16 -3.29 6.57 -15.23
N SER A 17 -3.77 7.79 -15.51
CA SER A 17 -5.18 8.05 -15.83
C SER A 17 -5.65 7.28 -17.05
N ILE A 18 -4.92 7.36 -18.16
CA ILE A 18 -5.23 6.61 -19.39
C ILE A 18 -5.32 5.11 -19.11
N ARG A 19 -4.38 4.56 -18.33
CA ARG A 19 -4.39 3.15 -17.97
C ARG A 19 -5.63 2.78 -17.14
N GLN A 20 -6.02 3.63 -16.20
CA GLN A 20 -7.23 3.41 -15.40
C GLN A 20 -8.49 3.41 -16.28
N ASP A 21 -8.59 4.33 -17.23
CA ASP A 21 -9.75 4.43 -18.12
C ASP A 21 -9.80 3.28 -19.12
N LEU A 22 -8.65 2.87 -19.66
CA LEU A 22 -8.55 1.65 -20.47
C LEU A 22 -8.95 0.40 -19.68
N ASN A 23 -8.54 0.28 -18.43
CA ASN A 23 -8.95 -0.82 -17.57
C ASN A 23 -10.47 -0.86 -17.39
N LYS A 24 -11.11 0.29 -17.16
CA LYS A 24 -12.58 0.39 -17.07
C LYS A 24 -13.24 -0.03 -18.38
N LEU A 25 -12.71 0.43 -19.52
CA LEU A 25 -13.25 0.13 -20.85
C LEU A 25 -13.17 -1.37 -21.20
N VAL A 26 -12.07 -2.03 -20.88
CA VAL A 26 -11.88 -3.47 -21.20
C VAL A 26 -12.41 -4.40 -20.12
N SER A 27 -12.71 -3.90 -18.94
CA SER A 27 -13.14 -4.71 -17.80
C SER A 27 -14.40 -5.56 -18.03
N PRO A 28 -15.40 -5.16 -18.88
CA PRO A 28 -16.54 -6.01 -19.20
C PRO A 28 -16.17 -7.37 -19.77
N LEU A 29 -15.03 -7.48 -20.49
CA LEU A 29 -14.52 -8.75 -21.01
C LEU A 29 -14.15 -9.75 -19.93
N TYR A 30 -13.97 -9.29 -18.69
CA TYR A 30 -13.59 -10.11 -17.52
C TYR A 30 -14.76 -10.36 -16.57
N PHE A 31 -15.95 -9.82 -16.81
CA PHE A 31 -17.11 -10.00 -15.93
C PHE A 31 -17.48 -11.48 -15.75
N GLY A 32 -17.98 -11.80 -14.56
CA GLY A 32 -18.37 -13.13 -14.12
C GLY A 32 -18.52 -13.17 -12.61
N ASN A 33 -18.76 -14.34 -12.01
CA ASN A 33 -19.14 -14.45 -10.61
C ASN A 33 -18.10 -15.11 -9.71
N ARG A 34 -16.92 -15.46 -10.26
CA ARG A 34 -15.89 -16.20 -9.50
C ARG A 34 -15.18 -15.34 -8.45
N PHE A 35 -14.82 -14.10 -8.82
CA PHE A 35 -14.13 -13.15 -7.94
C PHE A 35 -15.00 -11.91 -7.73
N TYR A 36 -14.89 -11.33 -6.53
CA TYR A 36 -15.55 -10.08 -6.16
C TYR A 36 -14.53 -9.07 -5.67
N CYS A 37 -14.56 -7.87 -6.21
CA CYS A 37 -13.71 -6.77 -5.75
C CYS A 37 -14.47 -5.87 -4.79
N ASN A 38 -14.21 -5.97 -3.50
CA ASN A 38 -14.82 -5.14 -2.46
C ASN A 38 -14.46 -3.64 -2.59
N CYS A 39 -13.37 -3.31 -3.28
CA CYS A 39 -13.00 -1.90 -3.53
C CYS A 39 -13.94 -1.21 -4.53
N CYS A 40 -14.34 -1.89 -5.60
CA CYS A 40 -15.22 -1.30 -6.63
C CYS A 40 -16.63 -1.91 -6.71
N GLY A 41 -16.93 -2.96 -5.92
CA GLY A 41 -18.24 -3.61 -5.88
C GLY A 41 -18.59 -4.46 -7.11
N LYS A 42 -17.61 -4.81 -7.96
CA LYS A 42 -17.83 -5.56 -9.21
C LYS A 42 -17.32 -6.98 -9.12
N SER A 43 -17.97 -7.89 -9.88
CA SER A 43 -17.61 -9.32 -9.96
C SER A 43 -16.99 -9.67 -11.30
N PHE A 44 -16.03 -10.62 -11.28
CA PHE A 44 -15.23 -11.00 -12.43
C PHE A 44 -15.04 -12.53 -12.49
N ARG A 45 -14.83 -13.08 -13.69
CA ARG A 45 -14.44 -14.49 -13.88
C ARG A 45 -12.98 -14.73 -13.52
N THR A 46 -12.13 -13.69 -13.64
CA THR A 46 -10.71 -13.70 -13.27
C THR A 46 -10.23 -12.29 -12.94
N PHE A 47 -9.24 -12.17 -12.05
CA PHE A 47 -8.44 -10.98 -11.92
C PHE A 47 -7.17 -11.11 -12.75
N LEU A 48 -6.49 -9.99 -13.01
CA LEU A 48 -5.27 -9.96 -13.83
C LEU A 48 -4.05 -10.38 -13.00
N PRO A 49 -3.05 -11.01 -13.62
CA PRO A 49 -1.81 -11.35 -12.92
C PRO A 49 -0.93 -10.12 -12.69
N LYS A 50 -0.01 -10.19 -11.70
CA LYS A 50 0.93 -9.10 -11.35
C LYS A 50 2.23 -9.64 -10.75
N GLY A 51 3.30 -8.85 -10.94
CA GLY A 51 4.62 -9.02 -10.30
C GLY A 51 5.66 -9.68 -11.21
N ASN A 52 6.94 -9.53 -10.84
CA ASN A 52 8.06 -10.20 -11.50
C ASN A 52 7.96 -11.72 -11.28
N ILE A 53 7.65 -12.13 -10.07
CA ILE A 53 7.10 -13.47 -9.79
C ILE A 53 5.60 -13.34 -9.95
N LYS A 54 5.08 -13.97 -11.01
CA LYS A 54 3.69 -13.84 -11.44
C LYS A 54 2.74 -14.37 -10.37
N ARG A 55 1.92 -13.49 -9.80
CA ARG A 55 0.79 -13.86 -8.92
C ARG A 55 -0.49 -13.82 -9.73
N GLU A 56 -1.18 -14.95 -9.77
CA GLU A 56 -2.47 -15.06 -10.45
C GLU A 56 -3.57 -14.35 -9.66
N ASN A 57 -4.54 -13.80 -10.36
CA ASN A 57 -5.71 -13.10 -9.78
C ASN A 57 -5.34 -11.95 -8.81
N ALA A 58 -4.25 -11.26 -9.07
CA ALA A 58 -3.72 -10.21 -8.21
C ALA A 58 -4.46 -8.87 -8.37
N VAL A 59 -4.71 -8.44 -9.61
CA VAL A 59 -5.20 -7.09 -9.94
C VAL A 59 -6.65 -7.11 -10.39
N CYS A 60 -7.49 -6.30 -9.77
CA CYS A 60 -8.85 -6.09 -10.25
C CYS A 60 -8.84 -5.46 -11.66
N PRO A 61 -9.52 -6.06 -12.66
CA PRO A 61 -9.52 -5.53 -14.03
C PRO A 61 -10.13 -4.13 -14.16
N TYR A 62 -11.00 -3.74 -13.25
CA TYR A 62 -11.70 -2.46 -13.29
C TYR A 62 -10.97 -1.35 -12.51
N CYS A 63 -10.74 -1.54 -11.21
CA CYS A 63 -10.20 -0.47 -10.35
C CYS A 63 -8.70 -0.58 -10.09
N GLY A 64 -8.04 -1.66 -10.56
CA GLY A 64 -6.61 -1.85 -10.36
C GLY A 64 -6.19 -2.23 -8.94
N SER A 65 -7.15 -2.46 -8.00
CA SER A 65 -6.82 -2.86 -6.62
C SER A 65 -6.04 -4.16 -6.58
N LEU A 66 -5.02 -4.21 -5.75
CA LEU A 66 -4.22 -5.38 -5.45
C LEU A 66 -4.81 -6.17 -4.27
N GLU A 67 -4.28 -7.34 -4.01
CA GLU A 67 -4.66 -8.23 -2.90
C GLU A 67 -4.64 -7.46 -1.56
N ARG A 68 -3.49 -6.83 -1.25
CA ARG A 68 -3.29 -6.03 -0.03
C ARG A 68 -4.25 -4.85 0.08
N THR A 69 -4.56 -4.20 -1.06
CA THR A 69 -5.47 -3.06 -1.07
C THR A 69 -6.90 -3.47 -0.76
N ARG A 70 -7.34 -4.63 -1.29
CA ARG A 70 -8.65 -5.20 -0.97
C ARG A 70 -8.74 -5.63 0.49
N LEU A 71 -7.68 -6.24 1.02
CA LEU A 71 -7.62 -6.62 2.44
C LEU A 71 -7.64 -5.39 3.35
N LEU A 72 -6.80 -4.40 3.07
CA LEU A 72 -6.75 -3.15 3.84
C LEU A 72 -8.11 -2.43 3.81
N HIS A 73 -8.80 -2.43 2.67
CA HIS A 73 -10.14 -1.85 2.59
C HIS A 73 -11.15 -2.58 3.50
N LEU A 74 -11.15 -3.92 3.54
CA LEU A 74 -11.99 -4.69 4.47
C LEU A 74 -11.63 -4.38 5.93
N TYR A 75 -10.34 -4.33 6.24
CA TYR A 75 -9.87 -3.98 7.57
C TYR A 75 -10.33 -2.58 8.00
N LEU A 76 -10.17 -1.59 7.12
CA LEU A 76 -10.63 -0.22 7.39
C LEU A 76 -12.14 -0.16 7.64
N GLN A 77 -12.94 -0.96 6.91
CA GLN A 77 -14.40 -0.98 7.06
C GLN A 77 -14.84 -1.65 8.36
N ASN A 78 -14.18 -2.73 8.75
CA ASN A 78 -14.67 -3.59 9.82
C ASN A 78 -14.00 -3.30 11.18
N GLU A 79 -12.74 -2.85 11.17
CA GLU A 79 -11.90 -2.75 12.36
C GLU A 79 -11.52 -1.30 12.71
N THR A 80 -12.00 -0.33 11.92
CA THR A 80 -11.73 1.09 12.20
C THR A 80 -12.99 1.93 12.05
N GLU A 81 -12.96 3.12 12.63
CA GLU A 81 -14.07 4.08 12.53
C GLU A 81 -13.87 5.09 11.36
N VAL A 82 -12.92 4.85 10.46
CA VAL A 82 -12.52 5.82 9.43
C VAL A 82 -13.68 6.23 8.53
N PHE A 83 -14.62 5.34 8.25
CA PHE A 83 -15.79 5.63 7.42
C PHE A 83 -16.97 6.26 8.18
N GLY A 84 -16.93 6.29 9.51
CA GLY A 84 -18.03 6.80 10.35
C GLY A 84 -17.69 8.07 11.14
N ARG A 85 -16.43 8.48 11.15
CA ARG A 85 -15.95 9.63 11.95
C ARG A 85 -15.22 10.66 11.10
N SER A 86 -15.21 11.90 11.58
CA SER A 86 -14.38 12.98 11.02
C SER A 86 -12.96 12.84 11.57
N LEU A 87 -12.06 12.26 10.78
CA LEU A 87 -10.67 12.02 11.14
C LEU A 87 -9.71 12.82 10.26
N LYS A 88 -8.53 13.12 10.81
CA LYS A 88 -7.38 13.59 10.02
C LYS A 88 -6.55 12.39 9.59
N VAL A 89 -6.52 12.13 8.29
CA VAL A 89 -5.87 10.95 7.70
C VAL A 89 -4.71 11.37 6.81
N LEU A 90 -3.54 10.78 7.03
CA LEU A 90 -2.38 10.87 6.13
C LEU A 90 -2.21 9.52 5.41
N HIS A 91 -2.18 9.53 4.08
CA HIS A 91 -2.07 8.32 3.28
C HIS A 91 -0.89 8.41 2.31
N PHE A 92 0.18 7.69 2.61
CA PHE A 92 1.36 7.59 1.75
C PHE A 92 1.14 6.57 0.62
N ALA A 93 1.62 6.90 -0.59
CA ALA A 93 1.48 6.11 -1.81
C ALA A 93 0.03 5.64 -2.05
N PRO A 94 -0.93 6.58 -2.14
CA PRO A 94 -2.35 6.28 -2.08
C PRO A 94 -2.80 5.42 -3.27
N GLU A 95 -3.33 4.25 -2.97
CA GLU A 95 -3.93 3.43 -4.00
C GLU A 95 -5.26 4.06 -4.48
N PRO A 96 -5.48 4.18 -5.80
CA PRO A 96 -6.60 4.95 -6.35
C PRO A 96 -7.99 4.55 -5.83
N CYS A 97 -8.18 3.26 -5.54
CA CYS A 97 -9.47 2.79 -5.03
C CYS A 97 -9.73 3.17 -3.56
N LEU A 98 -8.68 3.25 -2.73
CA LEU A 98 -8.78 3.76 -1.36
C LEU A 98 -8.88 5.29 -1.36
N TYR A 99 -8.05 5.97 -2.15
CA TYR A 99 -8.13 7.42 -2.35
C TYR A 99 -9.55 7.85 -2.66
N ASN A 100 -10.20 7.26 -3.68
CA ASN A 100 -11.55 7.61 -4.11
C ASN A 100 -12.64 7.43 -3.03
N LYS A 101 -12.35 6.68 -1.98
CA LYS A 101 -13.26 6.47 -0.84
C LYS A 101 -12.93 7.43 0.30
N LEU A 102 -11.65 7.53 0.65
CA LEU A 102 -11.19 8.26 1.84
C LEU A 102 -11.26 9.78 1.67
N TYR A 103 -10.94 10.32 0.48
CA TYR A 103 -10.95 11.77 0.27
C TYR A 103 -12.36 12.40 0.32
N LYS A 104 -13.42 11.58 0.24
CA LYS A 104 -14.84 12.02 0.32
C LYS A 104 -15.39 12.02 1.74
N LEU A 105 -14.63 11.49 2.68
CA LEU A 105 -15.08 11.38 4.05
C LEU A 105 -15.05 12.75 4.75
N PRO A 106 -15.90 12.96 5.77
CA PRO A 106 -15.77 14.13 6.61
C PRO A 106 -14.42 14.10 7.33
N GLY A 107 -13.79 15.29 7.47
CA GLY A 107 -12.48 15.43 8.08
C GLY A 107 -11.44 15.92 7.09
N GLU A 108 -10.16 15.69 7.42
CA GLU A 108 -9.03 16.08 6.59
C GLU A 108 -8.35 14.83 6.02
N TYR A 109 -8.23 14.77 4.71
CA TYR A 109 -7.51 13.70 4.03
C TYR A 109 -6.34 14.25 3.23
N VAL A 110 -5.14 13.83 3.59
CA VAL A 110 -3.88 14.19 2.94
C VAL A 110 -3.34 12.96 2.26
N ASP A 111 -3.30 12.98 0.94
CA ASP A 111 -2.60 11.99 0.11
C ASP A 111 -1.17 12.46 -0.13
N ALA A 112 -0.19 11.60 0.07
CA ALA A 112 1.22 11.97 0.03
C ALA A 112 2.07 10.96 -0.76
N ASP A 113 2.97 11.47 -1.58
CA ASP A 113 4.01 10.68 -2.25
C ASP A 113 5.20 11.60 -2.55
N ILE A 114 6.41 11.04 -2.64
CA ILE A 114 7.58 11.79 -3.10
C ILE A 114 7.49 12.12 -4.60
N ASN A 115 6.75 11.31 -5.37
CA ASN A 115 6.51 11.51 -6.79
C ASN A 115 5.15 12.23 -7.01
N PRO A 116 5.13 13.45 -7.59
CA PRO A 116 3.91 14.22 -7.82
C PRO A 116 2.92 13.57 -8.79
N ALA A 117 3.31 12.48 -9.46
CA ALA A 117 2.40 11.73 -10.32
C ALA A 117 1.41 10.87 -9.54
N PHE A 118 1.71 10.51 -8.27
CA PHE A 118 0.92 9.57 -7.49
C PHE A 118 0.07 10.22 -6.40
N ALA A 119 0.40 11.46 -5.97
CA ALA A 119 -0.36 12.16 -4.95
C ALA A 119 -0.47 13.67 -5.26
N ASN A 120 -1.36 14.37 -4.56
CA ASN A 120 -1.49 15.81 -4.69
C ASN A 120 -0.50 16.55 -3.78
N HIS A 121 -0.05 15.93 -2.69
CA HIS A 121 0.94 16.48 -1.78
C HIS A 121 2.28 15.78 -1.97
N VAL A 122 3.29 16.54 -2.39
CA VAL A 122 4.67 16.02 -2.51
C VAL A 122 5.31 16.07 -1.14
N ILE A 123 5.45 14.91 -0.50
CA ILE A 123 5.95 14.80 0.88
C ILE A 123 7.00 13.69 0.96
N ASP A 124 8.19 14.05 1.46
CA ASP A 124 9.17 13.07 1.90
C ASP A 124 8.75 12.51 3.26
N ILE A 125 8.58 11.20 3.35
CA ILE A 125 8.20 10.51 4.58
C ILE A 125 9.23 10.67 5.70
N THR A 126 10.47 11.04 5.39
CA THR A 126 11.53 11.30 6.37
C THR A 126 11.52 12.74 6.93
N ALA A 127 10.67 13.63 6.36
CA ALA A 127 10.55 15.03 6.75
C ALA A 127 9.10 15.52 6.50
N ILE A 128 8.15 15.00 7.27
CA ILE A 128 6.72 15.29 7.08
C ILE A 128 6.40 16.73 7.54
N PRO A 129 5.91 17.64 6.65
CA PRO A 129 5.72 19.07 6.95
C PRO A 129 4.43 19.35 7.74
N TYR A 130 4.15 18.53 8.75
CA TYR A 130 3.01 18.67 9.65
C TYR A 130 3.51 18.71 11.10
N PRO A 131 2.78 19.40 11.99
CA PRO A 131 3.16 19.47 13.40
C PRO A 131 3.05 18.11 14.09
N ASP A 132 3.65 18.01 15.25
CA ASP A 132 3.51 16.86 16.13
C ASP A 132 2.03 16.63 16.50
N SER A 133 1.65 15.39 16.61
CA SER A 133 0.29 14.99 17.09
C SER A 133 -0.85 15.58 16.26
N TYR A 134 -0.73 15.56 14.95
CA TYR A 134 -1.69 16.16 14.02
C TYR A 134 -2.74 15.16 13.49
N PHE A 135 -2.31 13.96 13.08
CA PHE A 135 -3.17 12.96 12.42
C PHE A 135 -3.74 11.94 13.40
N ASP A 136 -4.99 11.53 13.15
CA ASP A 136 -5.65 10.44 13.85
C ASP A 136 -5.23 9.08 13.29
N LEU A 137 -5.07 9.00 11.96
CA LEU A 137 -4.73 7.79 11.21
C LEU A 137 -3.66 8.09 10.17
N VAL A 138 -2.64 7.22 10.12
CA VAL A 138 -1.67 7.18 9.01
C VAL A 138 -1.78 5.84 8.30
N ILE A 139 -1.82 5.86 6.98
CA ILE A 139 -1.76 4.67 6.12
C ILE A 139 -0.46 4.73 5.34
N CYS A 140 0.36 3.67 5.45
CA CYS A 140 1.67 3.57 4.80
C CYS A 140 1.81 2.15 4.22
N SER A 141 1.44 2.00 2.95
CA SER A 141 1.39 0.68 2.30
C SER A 141 2.50 0.55 1.27
N HIS A 142 3.45 -0.36 1.53
CA HIS A 142 4.58 -0.68 0.65
C HIS A 142 5.46 0.54 0.29
N VAL A 143 5.76 1.39 1.28
CA VAL A 143 6.64 2.56 1.15
C VAL A 143 7.99 2.32 1.82
N LEU A 144 8.00 1.82 3.07
CA LEU A 144 9.21 1.78 3.91
C LEU A 144 10.36 0.96 3.31
N GLY A 145 10.05 -0.07 2.51
CA GLY A 145 11.07 -0.84 1.79
C GLY A 145 11.89 -0.02 0.78
N HIS A 146 11.33 1.10 0.29
CA HIS A 146 11.96 1.99 -0.69
C HIS A 146 12.68 3.19 -0.06
N VAL A 147 12.52 3.41 1.27
CA VAL A 147 13.06 4.57 1.97
C VAL A 147 14.46 4.26 2.52
N PRO A 148 15.52 4.95 2.07
CA PRO A 148 16.88 4.68 2.57
C PRO A 148 16.98 4.79 4.09
N ASN A 149 16.48 5.87 4.68
CA ASN A 149 16.47 6.06 6.13
C ASN A 149 15.09 5.66 6.72
N GLU A 150 14.87 4.34 6.83
CA GLU A 150 13.63 3.78 7.35
C GLU A 150 13.34 4.23 8.80
N ALA A 151 14.38 4.23 9.65
CA ALA A 151 14.21 4.62 11.06
C ALA A 151 13.67 6.03 11.18
N ARG A 152 14.20 6.98 10.39
CA ARG A 152 13.73 8.37 10.37
C ARG A 152 12.29 8.46 9.87
N ALA A 153 11.93 7.71 8.81
CA ALA A 153 10.56 7.66 8.32
C ALA A 153 9.58 7.18 9.40
N ILE A 154 9.92 6.10 10.11
CA ILE A 154 9.07 5.56 11.19
C ILE A 154 8.94 6.59 12.33
N GLN A 155 10.02 7.29 12.70
CA GLN A 155 9.98 8.36 13.71
C GLN A 155 9.05 9.50 13.28
N GLU A 156 9.09 9.94 12.02
CA GLU A 156 8.22 10.98 11.49
C GLU A 156 6.75 10.54 11.48
N LEU A 157 6.47 9.30 11.04
CA LEU A 157 5.11 8.73 11.14
C LEU A 157 4.59 8.78 12.57
N LYS A 158 5.42 8.40 13.55
CA LYS A 158 5.06 8.47 14.96
C LYS A 158 4.90 9.91 15.46
N ARG A 159 5.80 10.80 15.05
CA ARG A 159 5.79 12.22 15.49
C ARG A 159 4.46 12.88 15.14
N VAL A 160 4.02 12.73 13.88
CA VAL A 160 2.80 13.40 13.39
C VAL A 160 1.50 12.76 13.86
N LEU A 161 1.52 11.54 14.40
CA LEU A 161 0.35 10.91 15.00
C LEU A 161 0.00 11.54 16.33
N LYS A 162 -1.29 11.71 16.59
CA LYS A 162 -1.84 12.06 17.91
C LYS A 162 -1.54 10.98 18.94
N SER A 163 -1.60 11.32 20.23
CA SER A 163 -1.64 10.31 21.30
C SER A 163 -2.81 9.35 21.05
N ASN A 164 -2.55 8.03 21.11
CA ASN A 164 -3.48 6.97 20.70
C ASN A 164 -3.86 6.97 19.20
N GLY A 165 -3.23 7.80 18.37
CA GLY A 165 -3.35 7.72 16.92
C GLY A 165 -2.76 6.41 16.38
N THR A 166 -3.26 5.95 15.25
CA THR A 166 -2.91 4.65 14.66
C THR A 166 -2.20 4.84 13.33
N ALA A 167 -1.07 4.15 13.12
CA ALA A 167 -0.52 3.91 11.79
C ALA A 167 -0.84 2.46 11.35
N LEU A 168 -1.35 2.32 10.13
CA LEU A 168 -1.50 1.04 9.46
C LEU A 168 -0.38 0.92 8.42
N ILE A 169 0.59 0.07 8.72
CA ILE A 169 1.78 -0.11 7.90
C ILE A 169 1.74 -1.50 7.26
N LEU A 170 1.94 -1.55 5.95
CA LEU A 170 2.05 -2.80 5.20
C LEU A 170 3.35 -2.80 4.40
N THR A 171 3.98 -3.96 4.31
CA THR A 171 5.17 -4.17 3.47
C THR A 171 5.23 -5.62 2.99
N LEU A 172 6.11 -5.90 2.02
CA LEU A 172 6.44 -7.27 1.67
C LEU A 172 7.32 -7.86 2.78
N ILE A 173 6.85 -8.92 3.43
CA ILE A 173 7.65 -9.71 4.36
C ILE A 173 8.16 -10.96 3.64
N ASN A 174 9.46 -11.19 3.70
CA ASN A 174 10.02 -12.48 3.32
C ASN A 174 10.05 -13.39 4.57
N PRO A 175 9.20 -14.43 4.65
CA PRO A 175 9.10 -15.28 5.83
C PRO A 175 10.33 -16.16 6.05
N GLU A 176 11.20 -16.31 5.06
CA GLU A 176 12.46 -17.09 5.16
C GLU A 176 13.56 -16.29 5.86
N LEU A 177 13.39 -14.96 5.99
CA LEU A 177 14.34 -14.08 6.67
C LEU A 177 13.89 -13.82 8.10
N THR A 178 14.69 -14.25 9.07
CA THR A 178 14.51 -13.89 10.48
C THR A 178 14.74 -12.40 10.68
N TYR A 179 15.75 -11.85 10.01
CA TYR A 179 16.10 -10.42 10.04
C TYR A 179 15.98 -9.80 8.66
N THR A 180 15.62 -8.53 8.63
CA THR A 180 15.60 -7.71 7.43
C THR A 180 16.98 -7.71 6.77
N PHE A 181 17.03 -8.07 5.49
CA PHE A 181 18.25 -8.01 4.69
C PHE A 181 18.37 -6.63 4.04
N GLU A 182 19.40 -5.90 4.41
CA GLU A 182 19.79 -4.62 3.81
C GLU A 182 21.33 -4.56 3.71
N ASP A 183 21.84 -4.05 2.59
CA ASP A 183 23.26 -3.95 2.31
C ASP A 183 23.52 -2.62 1.59
N GLU A 184 24.24 -1.72 2.25
CA GLU A 184 24.56 -0.38 1.74
C GLU A 184 25.43 -0.42 0.47
N SER A 185 26.14 -1.51 0.22
CA SER A 185 26.93 -1.69 -0.99
C SER A 185 26.09 -1.88 -2.26
N ILE A 186 24.82 -2.29 -2.12
CA ILE A 186 23.86 -2.48 -3.21
C ILE A 186 23.26 -1.14 -3.62
N THR A 187 23.85 -0.48 -4.60
CA THR A 187 23.51 0.89 -4.97
C THR A 187 22.81 1.03 -6.31
N THR A 188 23.08 0.12 -7.25
CA THR A 188 22.49 0.22 -8.60
C THR A 188 21.11 -0.44 -8.70
N ALA A 189 20.27 0.09 -9.60
CA ALA A 189 18.94 -0.48 -9.88
C ALA A 189 19.01 -1.96 -10.33
N ALA A 190 20.06 -2.36 -11.04
CA ALA A 190 20.26 -3.74 -11.48
C ALA A 190 20.56 -4.68 -10.30
N GLU A 191 21.46 -4.27 -9.41
CA GLU A 191 21.77 -5.02 -8.18
C GLU A 191 20.56 -5.14 -7.27
N ARG A 192 19.82 -4.05 -7.06
CA ARG A 192 18.60 -4.05 -6.26
C ARG A 192 17.54 -4.99 -6.85
N LEU A 193 17.33 -4.96 -8.17
CA LEU A 193 16.44 -5.89 -8.84
C LEU A 193 16.85 -7.35 -8.61
N GLN A 194 18.14 -7.64 -8.68
CA GLN A 194 18.68 -9.00 -8.46
C GLN A 194 18.56 -9.46 -7.00
N LYS A 195 18.87 -8.59 -6.05
CA LYS A 195 18.95 -8.93 -4.62
C LYS A 195 17.62 -8.73 -3.88
N TYR A 196 16.88 -7.69 -4.21
CA TYR A 196 15.63 -7.32 -3.52
C TYR A 196 14.36 -7.61 -4.35
N GLY A 197 14.51 -7.91 -5.66
CA GLY A 197 13.39 -8.23 -6.54
C GLY A 197 12.72 -7.02 -7.20
N GLU A 198 13.06 -5.79 -6.80
CA GLU A 198 12.61 -4.53 -7.41
C GLU A 198 13.79 -3.54 -7.49
N PRO A 199 13.86 -2.69 -8.55
CA PRO A 199 15.04 -1.85 -8.83
C PRO A 199 15.21 -0.67 -7.88
N ASP A 200 14.21 -0.36 -7.08
CA ASP A 200 14.11 0.78 -6.18
C ASP A 200 13.94 0.40 -4.69
N LEU A 201 13.90 -0.90 -4.37
CA LEU A 201 13.95 -1.37 -3.00
C LEU A 201 15.34 -1.14 -2.37
N CYS A 202 15.35 -0.73 -1.11
CA CYS A 202 16.55 -0.58 -0.29
C CYS A 202 16.81 -1.79 0.61
N ARG A 203 15.79 -2.64 0.81
CA ARG A 203 15.84 -3.82 1.70
C ARG A 203 14.74 -4.83 1.42
N LEU A 204 14.94 -6.05 1.95
CA LEU A 204 13.90 -7.07 2.07
C LEU A 204 13.56 -7.23 3.56
N HIS A 205 12.35 -6.85 3.94
CA HIS A 205 11.90 -7.02 5.31
C HIS A 205 11.75 -8.48 5.68
N GLY A 206 12.31 -8.85 6.84
CA GLY A 206 12.18 -10.17 7.47
C GLY A 206 11.09 -10.19 8.55
N ALA A 207 11.07 -11.27 9.32
CA ALA A 207 10.15 -11.45 10.45
C ALA A 207 10.34 -10.39 11.55
N ASP A 208 11.50 -9.75 11.62
CA ASP A 208 11.87 -8.69 12.57
C ASP A 208 11.18 -7.34 12.31
N PHE A 209 10.43 -7.18 11.22
CA PHE A 209 9.89 -5.88 10.84
C PHE A 209 9.01 -5.26 11.93
N GLY A 210 8.17 -6.05 12.62
CA GLY A 210 7.40 -5.56 13.76
C GLY A 210 8.28 -5.04 14.90
N ALA A 211 9.42 -5.69 15.18
CA ALA A 211 10.37 -5.25 16.18
C ALA A 211 11.10 -3.95 15.76
N ARG A 212 11.37 -3.76 14.46
CA ARG A 212 11.94 -2.51 13.92
C ARG A 212 11.00 -1.33 14.14
N LEU A 213 9.68 -1.52 13.95
CA LEU A 213 8.66 -0.51 14.25
C LEU A 213 8.58 -0.22 15.76
N ALA A 214 8.58 -1.27 16.59
CA ALA A 214 8.53 -1.14 18.04
C ALA A 214 9.78 -0.43 18.60
N LYS A 215 10.96 -0.65 18.01
CA LYS A 215 12.21 0.04 18.38
C LYS A 215 12.10 1.56 18.24
N GLN A 216 11.25 2.06 17.34
CA GLN A 216 10.97 3.49 17.20
C GLN A 216 9.85 3.96 18.15
N GLY A 217 9.43 3.11 19.08
CA GLY A 217 8.54 3.42 20.19
C GLY A 217 7.04 3.30 19.86
N PHE A 218 6.66 2.58 18.81
CA PHE A 218 5.28 2.16 18.61
C PHE A 218 4.90 0.96 19.46
N ASN A 219 3.65 0.90 19.90
CA ASN A 219 3.03 -0.36 20.31
C ASN A 219 2.51 -1.05 19.04
N VAL A 220 3.04 -2.23 18.73
CA VAL A 220 2.85 -2.88 17.42
C VAL A 220 2.07 -4.19 17.57
N ALA A 221 0.96 -4.32 16.84
CA ALA A 221 0.27 -5.57 16.61
C ALA A 221 0.41 -5.99 15.15
N GLN A 222 0.96 -7.17 14.89
CA GLN A 222 1.02 -7.77 13.56
C GLN A 222 -0.27 -8.58 13.32
N ILE A 223 -0.99 -8.26 12.27
CA ILE A 223 -2.32 -8.81 11.98
C ILE A 223 -2.33 -9.41 10.58
N ASP A 224 -2.56 -10.72 10.49
CA ASP A 224 -3.04 -11.35 9.26
C ASP A 224 -4.58 -11.34 9.27
N TYR A 225 -5.17 -10.29 8.76
CA TYR A 225 -6.62 -10.10 8.80
C TYR A 225 -7.39 -11.15 7.99
N ARG A 226 -6.73 -11.88 7.09
CA ARG A 226 -7.35 -13.00 6.36
C ARG A 226 -7.79 -14.12 7.29
N LEU A 227 -7.10 -14.31 8.43
CA LEU A 227 -7.42 -15.32 9.43
C LEU A 227 -8.71 -15.00 10.22
N ALA A 228 -9.10 -13.73 10.27
CA ALA A 228 -10.35 -13.28 10.90
C ALA A 228 -11.55 -13.35 9.93
N LEU A 229 -11.33 -13.65 8.65
CA LEU A 229 -12.36 -13.67 7.63
C LEU A 229 -12.75 -15.11 7.26
N PRO A 230 -14.03 -15.35 6.87
CA PRO A 230 -14.42 -16.62 6.27
C PRO A 230 -13.57 -16.94 5.04
N GLN A 231 -13.14 -18.20 4.90
CA GLN A 231 -12.30 -18.63 3.78
C GLN A 231 -12.91 -18.35 2.40
N GLU A 232 -14.23 -18.39 2.30
CA GLU A 232 -14.94 -18.02 1.09
C GLU A 232 -14.71 -16.54 0.72
N VAL A 233 -14.75 -15.64 1.70
CA VAL A 233 -14.46 -14.22 1.52
C VAL A 233 -13.01 -14.01 1.06
N VAL A 234 -12.06 -14.69 1.69
CA VAL A 234 -10.63 -14.63 1.33
C VAL A 234 -10.41 -15.05 -0.12
N LYS A 235 -10.98 -16.19 -0.52
CA LYS A 235 -10.85 -16.72 -1.90
C LYS A 235 -11.58 -15.85 -2.91
N ARG A 236 -12.84 -15.47 -2.64
CA ARG A 236 -13.66 -14.69 -3.55
C ARG A 236 -13.13 -13.29 -3.80
N ASN A 237 -12.53 -12.66 -2.77
CA ASN A 237 -11.90 -11.35 -2.90
C ASN A 237 -10.44 -11.43 -3.34
N SER A 238 -9.86 -12.64 -3.47
CA SER A 238 -8.45 -12.85 -3.78
C SER A 238 -7.54 -12.00 -2.89
N LEU A 239 -7.54 -12.29 -1.58
CA LEU A 239 -6.90 -11.47 -0.55
C LEU A 239 -5.42 -11.83 -0.31
N GLY A 240 -4.77 -12.51 -1.26
CA GLY A 240 -3.34 -12.81 -1.21
C GLY A 240 -2.96 -14.03 -0.39
N ASP A 241 -1.64 -14.18 -0.17
CA ASP A 241 -1.02 -15.34 0.49
C ASP A 241 -0.45 -15.02 1.89
N GLY A 242 -0.46 -13.76 2.32
CA GLY A 242 0.03 -13.29 3.62
C GLY A 242 1.43 -12.69 3.61
N ARG A 243 2.12 -12.74 2.48
CA ARG A 243 3.48 -12.16 2.39
C ARG A 243 3.45 -10.64 2.20
N ARG A 244 2.38 -10.10 1.59
CA ARG A 244 2.22 -8.69 1.23
C ARG A 244 1.06 -8.02 1.94
N GLU A 245 0.27 -8.77 2.66
CA GLU A 245 -1.02 -8.38 3.22
C GLU A 245 -1.01 -8.25 4.75
N LEU A 246 0.11 -8.56 5.42
CA LEU A 246 0.24 -8.34 6.85
C LEU A 246 0.08 -6.86 7.18
N ILE A 247 -0.83 -6.57 8.11
CA ILE A 247 -1.08 -5.23 8.63
C ILE A 247 -0.36 -5.09 9.95
N PHE A 248 0.58 -4.16 10.02
CA PHE A 248 1.20 -3.75 11.27
C PHE A 248 0.42 -2.55 11.80
N LYS A 249 -0.45 -2.80 12.79
CA LYS A 249 -1.16 -1.76 13.51
C LYS A 249 -0.25 -1.21 14.58
N CYS A 250 0.16 0.04 14.39
CA CYS A 250 1.11 0.76 15.24
C CYS A 250 0.36 1.87 15.99
N ILE A 251 0.34 1.82 17.31
CA ILE A 251 -0.28 2.83 18.18
C ILE A 251 0.84 3.67 18.81
N LYS A 252 0.67 5.02 18.74
CA LYS A 252 1.58 5.96 19.41
C LYS A 252 1.41 5.97 20.89
#